data_bbf0f10e839c0c681606a8aa78cd0a1c
#
_entry.id   bbf0f10e839c0c681606a8aa78cd0a1c
#
_cell.length_a   1.000
_cell.length_b   1.000
_cell.length_c   1.000
_cell.angle_alpha   90.00
_cell.angle_beta   90.00
_cell.angle_gamma   90.00
#
_symmetry.space_group_name_H-M   'P 1'
#
loop_
_entity.id
_entity.type
_entity.pdbx_description
1 polymer ?
#
loop_
_entity_poly.entity_id
_entity_poly.type
_entity_poly.pdbx_seq_one_letter_code
_entity_poly.pdbx_strand_id
1 'polypeptide(L)'
;MKGKRARPRRGAGPWEVVFTRQAARDAKKLAQSGLKERTQVLLTLLAEDPFRSPPPFEKLVGDLAGAFSRRINIQHRLVYELFAEERIVRVLLLR
;
A
#
# COMPACT_ATOMS: atom_id res chain seq x y z
N MET A 1 -20.16 -4.57 -13.27
CA MET A 1 -19.76 -4.45 -13.05
C MET A 1 -19.26 -4.46 -12.45
N LYS A 2 -19.07 -4.27 -12.51
CA LYS A 2 -18.45 -4.33 -12.04
C LYS A 2 -18.27 -4.22 -11.10
N GLY A 3 -18.20 -4.36 -10.70
CA GLY A 3 -17.92 -4.41 -9.97
C GLY A 3 -17.91 -4.34 -9.12
N LYS A 4 -17.91 -4.20 -8.74
CA LYS A 4 -17.78 -4.21 -7.89
C LYS A 4 -17.30 -4.67 -6.99
N ARG A 5 -16.95 -4.72 -6.84
CA ARG A 5 -16.29 -5.25 -6.16
C ARG A 5 -16.44 -4.95 -4.87
N ALA A 6 -16.64 -5.64 -4.15
CA ALA A 6 -16.85 -5.38 -2.90
C ALA A 6 -15.61 -5.10 -2.35
N ARG A 7 -15.40 -4.23 -1.81
CA ARG A 7 -14.28 -3.98 -1.39
C ARG A 7 -14.20 -3.76 -0.07
N PRO A 8 -13.33 -4.05 0.50
CA PRO A 8 -13.19 -3.95 1.84
C PRO A 8 -12.90 -2.57 2.05
N ARG A 9 -13.31 -2.04 2.87
CA ARG A 9 -13.12 -0.86 3.06
C ARG A 9 -12.25 -0.63 4.13
N ARG A 10 -11.16 -0.76 4.17
CA ARG A 10 -10.38 -0.54 5.14
C ARG A 10 -10.14 0.81 5.23
N GLY A 11 -10.03 1.57 6.08
CA GLY A 11 -9.70 2.95 6.16
C GLY A 11 -10.69 3.89 5.63
N ALA A 12 -11.66 3.45 5.07
CA ALA A 12 -12.70 4.31 4.60
C ALA A 12 -12.23 5.60 3.94
N GLY A 13 -11.05 5.65 3.42
CA GLY A 13 -10.57 6.84 2.76
C GLY A 13 -11.08 6.95 1.35
N PRO A 14 -10.76 8.05 0.64
CA PRO A 14 -11.19 8.22 -0.73
C PRO A 14 -10.47 7.33 -1.71
N TRP A 15 -9.42 6.65 -1.31
CA TRP A 15 -8.71 5.73 -2.19
C TRP A 15 -8.92 4.30 -1.73
N GLU A 16 -9.05 3.41 -2.70
CA GLU A 16 -9.21 2.00 -2.38
C GLU A 16 -7.84 1.35 -2.41
N VAL A 17 -7.52 0.55 -1.41
CA VAL A 17 -6.23 -0.13 -1.35
C VAL A 17 -6.44 -1.59 -1.70
N VAL A 18 -5.74 -2.05 -2.73
CA VAL A 18 -5.83 -3.44 -3.15
C VAL A 18 -4.45 -4.07 -3.09
N PHE A 19 -4.40 -5.37 -2.96
CA PHE A 19 -3.14 -6.09 -2.81
C PHE A 19 -2.94 -7.05 -3.96
N THR A 20 -1.71 -7.13 -4.46
CA THR A 20 -1.36 -8.22 -5.35
C THR A 20 -1.26 -9.49 -4.52
N ARG A 21 -1.18 -10.61 -5.20
CA ARG A 21 -1.01 -11.88 -4.51
C ARG A 21 0.28 -11.88 -3.68
N GLN A 22 1.35 -11.33 -4.26
CA GLN A 22 2.61 -11.24 -3.55
C GLN A 22 2.48 -10.37 -2.30
N ALA A 23 1.81 -9.24 -2.41
CA ALA A 23 1.64 -8.35 -1.28
C ALA A 23 0.82 -9.02 -0.18
N ALA A 24 -0.17 -9.80 -0.54
CA ALA A 24 -0.99 -10.49 0.46
C ALA A 24 -0.15 -11.49 1.24
N ARG A 25 0.74 -12.20 0.57
CA ARG A 25 1.62 -13.13 1.25
C ARG A 25 2.59 -12.38 2.15
N ASP A 26 3.14 -11.29 1.63
CA ASP A 26 4.10 -10.50 2.41
C ASP A 26 3.43 -9.95 3.66
N ALA A 27 2.17 -9.53 3.55
CA ALA A 27 1.47 -8.97 4.69
C ALA A 27 1.34 -9.98 5.82
N LYS A 28 1.11 -11.24 5.47
CA LYS A 28 1.03 -12.27 6.49
C LYS A 28 2.37 -12.44 7.20
N LYS A 29 3.46 -12.40 6.45
CA LYS A 29 4.76 -12.54 7.06
C LYS A 29 5.07 -11.38 7.98
N LEU A 30 4.74 -10.18 7.56
CA LEU A 30 4.98 -9.01 8.39
C LEU A 30 4.15 -9.05 9.66
N ALA A 31 2.92 -9.53 9.56
CA ALA A 31 2.09 -9.65 10.75
C ALA A 31 2.71 -10.59 11.75
N GLN A 32 3.32 -11.68 11.26
CA GLN A 32 3.97 -12.63 12.14
C GLN A 32 5.22 -12.04 12.77
N SER A 33 5.80 -11.03 12.14
CA SER A 33 6.99 -10.39 12.67
C SER A 33 6.68 -9.20 13.56
N GLY A 34 5.42 -9.03 13.92
CA GLY A 34 5.06 -7.95 14.84
C GLY A 34 4.88 -6.60 14.17
N LEU A 35 4.77 -6.58 12.85
CA LEU A 35 4.65 -5.31 12.14
C LEU A 35 3.24 -5.04 11.62
N LYS A 36 2.26 -5.78 12.13
CA LYS A 36 0.91 -5.63 11.64
C LYS A 36 0.37 -4.22 11.84
N GLU A 37 0.56 -3.68 13.02
CA GLU A 37 0.00 -2.37 13.32
C GLU A 37 0.64 -1.26 12.52
N ARG A 38 1.96 -1.30 12.40
CA ARG A 38 2.64 -0.29 11.61
C ARG A 38 2.22 -0.34 10.16
N THR A 39 2.06 -1.55 9.63
CA THR A 39 1.62 -1.71 8.26
C THR A 39 0.21 -1.18 8.10
N GLN A 40 -0.65 -1.47 9.07
CA GLN A 40 -2.03 -1.02 9.01
C GLN A 40 -2.13 0.50 9.03
N VAL A 41 -1.32 1.15 9.83
CA VAL A 41 -1.31 2.61 9.89
C VAL A 41 -0.93 3.19 8.53
N LEU A 42 0.08 2.61 7.87
CA LEU A 42 0.47 3.08 6.56
C LEU A 42 -0.63 2.86 5.52
N LEU A 43 -1.28 1.71 5.57
CA LEU A 43 -2.34 1.42 4.62
C LEU A 43 -3.51 2.38 4.79
N THR A 44 -3.84 2.71 6.02
CA THR A 44 -4.89 3.67 6.29
C THR A 44 -4.52 5.05 5.75
N LEU A 45 -3.27 5.43 5.94
CA LEU A 45 -2.81 6.71 5.43
C LEU A 45 -2.89 6.75 3.91
N LEU A 46 -2.52 5.67 3.24
CA LEU A 46 -2.58 5.62 1.79
C LEU A 46 -4.03 5.68 1.29
N ALA A 47 -4.95 5.08 2.03
CA ALA A 47 -6.35 5.14 1.66
C ALA A 47 -6.90 6.55 1.79
N GLU A 48 -6.36 7.32 2.71
CA GLU A 48 -6.81 8.69 2.89
C GLU A 48 -6.15 9.63 1.91
N ASP A 49 -4.83 9.55 1.79
CA ASP A 49 -4.10 10.47 0.92
C ASP A 49 -2.74 9.86 0.61
N PRO A 50 -2.59 9.18 -0.51
CA PRO A 50 -1.33 8.51 -0.82
C PRO A 50 -0.19 9.47 -1.15
N PHE A 51 -0.49 10.76 -1.24
CA PHE A 51 0.56 11.75 -1.51
C PHE A 51 1.01 12.47 -0.26
N ARG A 52 0.44 12.12 0.89
CA ARG A 52 0.77 12.81 2.12
C ARG A 52 2.22 12.62 2.51
N SER A 53 2.84 13.66 2.98
CA SER A 53 4.20 13.63 3.49
C SER A 53 4.29 14.61 4.66
N PRO A 54 4.88 14.26 5.80
CA PRO A 54 5.43 12.94 6.10
C PRO A 54 4.34 11.90 6.30
N PRO A 55 4.69 10.62 6.29
CA PRO A 55 6.05 10.12 6.13
C PRO A 55 6.52 10.24 4.69
N PRO A 56 7.82 10.29 4.48
CA PRO A 56 8.31 10.47 3.13
C PRO A 56 8.10 9.23 2.28
N PHE A 57 8.04 9.43 0.99
CA PHE A 57 7.97 8.33 0.06
C PHE A 57 8.95 8.59 -1.07
N GLU A 58 9.34 7.53 -1.76
CA GLU A 58 10.31 7.63 -2.83
C GLU A 58 9.72 7.09 -4.11
N LYS A 59 10.08 7.70 -5.22
CA LYS A 59 9.71 7.17 -6.51
C LYS A 59 10.77 6.16 -6.88
N LEU A 60 10.36 5.01 -7.37
CA LEU A 60 11.29 3.97 -7.74
C LEU A 60 11.64 4.08 -9.21
N VAL A 61 12.82 3.57 -9.56
CA VAL A 61 13.29 3.59 -10.92
C VAL A 61 13.64 2.18 -11.34
N GLY A 62 14.01 2.00 -12.59
CA GLY A 62 14.39 0.69 -13.08
C GLY A 62 13.17 -0.18 -13.32
N ASP A 63 13.24 -1.40 -12.93
CA ASP A 63 12.16 -2.36 -13.16
C ASP A 63 10.87 -1.96 -12.47
N LEU A 64 10.95 -1.19 -11.41
CA LEU A 64 9.77 -0.77 -10.69
C LEU A 64 9.44 0.69 -10.95
N ALA A 65 9.91 1.22 -12.07
CA ALA A 65 9.61 2.61 -12.41
C ALA A 65 8.11 2.81 -12.44
N GLY A 66 7.65 3.90 -11.88
CA GLY A 66 6.22 4.17 -11.77
C GLY A 66 5.65 3.76 -10.44
N ALA A 67 6.39 3.03 -9.64
CA ALA A 67 5.94 2.67 -8.31
C ALA A 67 6.58 3.58 -7.26
N PHE A 68 6.05 3.51 -6.05
CA PHE A 68 6.52 4.32 -4.94
C PHE A 68 6.82 3.40 -3.77
N SER A 69 7.60 3.88 -2.84
CA SER A 69 7.97 3.10 -1.67
C SER A 69 7.89 3.97 -0.42
N ARG A 70 7.33 3.41 0.64
CA ARG A 70 7.36 4.05 1.95
C ARG A 70 7.91 3.06 2.95
N ARG A 71 8.61 3.56 3.97
CA ARG A 71 9.14 2.67 4.98
C ARG A 71 8.10 2.24 5.97
N ILE A 72 8.07 0.97 6.28
CA ILE A 72 7.28 0.45 7.39
C ILE A 72 8.11 0.60 8.65
N ASN A 73 9.40 0.21 8.54
CA ASN A 73 10.36 0.45 9.60
C ASN A 73 11.71 0.52 8.92
N ILE A 74 12.79 0.44 9.67
CA ILE A 74 14.12 0.55 9.10
C ILE A 74 14.39 -0.52 8.05
N GLN A 75 13.87 -1.71 8.23
CA GLN A 75 14.17 -2.82 7.37
C GLN A 75 13.13 -3.14 6.33
N HIS A 76 11.91 -2.67 6.51
CA HIS A 76 10.81 -3.08 5.66
C HIS A 76 10.17 -1.91 4.96
N ARG A 77 9.73 -2.14 3.72
CA ARG A 77 9.09 -1.11 2.91
C ARG A 77 7.83 -1.62 2.28
N LEU A 78 6.96 -0.71 1.99
CA LEU A 78 5.71 -0.99 1.30
C LEU A 78 5.85 -0.36 -0.07
N VAL A 79 5.72 -1.17 -1.13
CA VAL A 79 5.87 -0.72 -2.51
C VAL A 79 4.51 -0.75 -3.17
N TYR A 80 4.12 0.34 -3.80
CA TYR A 80 2.78 0.47 -4.34
C TYR A 80 2.74 1.31 -5.60
N GLU A 81 1.67 1.15 -6.37
CA GLU A 81 1.38 1.94 -7.54
C GLU A 81 0.12 2.74 -7.28
N LEU A 82 -0.03 3.85 -7.99
CA LEU A 82 -1.21 4.69 -7.87
C LEU A 82 -1.91 4.77 -9.21
N PHE A 83 -3.20 4.52 -9.19
CA PHE A 83 -4.05 4.70 -10.36
C PHE A 83 -4.98 5.85 -10.04
N ALA A 84 -4.58 7.05 -10.45
CA ALA A 84 -5.24 8.25 -9.99
C ALA A 84 -6.67 8.37 -10.46
N GLU A 85 -6.93 7.94 -11.68
CA GLU A 85 -8.29 8.09 -12.18
C GLU A 85 -9.27 7.24 -11.43
N GLU A 86 -8.85 6.03 -11.06
CA GLU A 86 -9.73 5.13 -10.33
C GLU A 86 -9.61 5.32 -8.83
N ARG A 87 -8.63 6.11 -8.39
CA ARG A 87 -8.36 6.27 -6.97
C ARG A 87 -8.05 4.95 -6.31
N ILE A 88 -7.13 4.22 -6.90
CA ILE A 88 -6.71 2.93 -6.37
C ILE A 88 -5.24 2.96 -6.02
N VAL A 89 -4.92 2.42 -4.84
CA VAL A 89 -3.55 2.19 -4.42
C VAL A 89 -3.35 0.68 -4.51
N ARG A 90 -2.45 0.25 -5.38
CA ARG A 90 -2.21 -1.17 -5.54
C ARG A 90 -0.90 -1.51 -4.88
N VAL A 91 -0.95 -2.28 -3.81
CA VAL A 91 0.24 -2.67 -3.07
C VAL A 91 0.87 -3.84 -3.79
N LEU A 92 2.12 -3.66 -4.21
CA LEU A 92 2.83 -4.66 -5.00
C LEU A 92 3.58 -5.65 -4.13
N LEU A 93 4.22 -5.14 -3.10
CA LEU A 93 4.93 -6.00 -2.19
C LEU A 93 5.24 -5.27 -0.89
N LEU A 94 5.57 -6.04 0.13
CA LEU A 94 5.92 -5.52 1.43
C LEU A 94 7.16 -6.27 1.88
N ARG A 95 8.26 -5.61 1.93
CA ARG A 95 9.46 -6.33 2.29
C ARG A 95 10.30 -5.62 3.23
#